data_8385098aca915e3c376f56ca38f1ca50
#
_entry.id   8385098aca915e3c376f56ca38f1ca50
#
_cell.length_a   1.000
_cell.length_b   1.000
_cell.length_c   1.000
_cell.angle_alpha   90.00
_cell.angle_beta   90.00
_cell.angle_gamma   90.00
#
_symmetry.space_group_name_H-M   'P 1'
#
loop_
_entity.id
_entity.type
_entity.pdbx_description
1 polymer ?
#
loop_
_entity_poly.entity_id
_entity_poly.type
_entity_poly.pdbx_seq_one_letter_code
_entity_poly.pdbx_strand_id
1 'polypeptide(L)'
;IVLVATTNLYEHFDKALIRRFDSVIDFNRYSQSDLMDISEEYLNKFLTKFNLAKKDIRLFRKIMMLLSPLPYPGDLKNLIKTAVAFSNPDDELDYFRRLYYTITGEKPEDIKKLQEQKFTIREIEILSKIPKSSVARELKEMIEDE
;
A
#
# COMPACT_ATOMS: atom_id res chain seq x y z
N ILE A 1 -41.11 -8.32 3.92
CA ILE A 1 -40.08 -8.27 4.97
C ILE A 1 -38.77 -8.72 4.33
N VAL A 2 -37.72 -7.93 4.45
CA VAL A 2 -36.36 -8.31 4.04
C VAL A 2 -35.57 -8.68 5.28
N LEU A 3 -34.99 -9.89 5.30
CA LEU A 3 -34.12 -10.35 6.38
C LEU A 3 -32.66 -10.31 5.91
N VAL A 4 -31.82 -9.58 6.64
CA VAL A 4 -30.38 -9.54 6.41
C VAL A 4 -29.68 -10.08 7.64
N ALA A 5 -28.79 -11.06 7.44
CA ALA A 5 -27.97 -11.62 8.49
C ALA A 5 -26.48 -11.50 8.09
N THR A 6 -25.61 -11.20 9.05
CA THR A 6 -24.16 -11.15 8.87
C THR A 6 -23.45 -12.10 9.82
N THR A 7 -22.40 -12.75 9.35
CA THR A 7 -21.61 -13.68 10.17
C THR A 7 -20.16 -13.72 9.69
N ASN A 8 -19.23 -13.93 10.60
CA ASN A 8 -17.85 -14.29 10.34
C ASN A 8 -17.60 -15.83 10.47
N LEU A 9 -18.67 -16.59 10.79
CA LEU A 9 -18.63 -18.03 11.03
C LEU A 9 -19.48 -18.79 9.99
N TYR A 10 -19.43 -18.35 8.73
CA TYR A 10 -20.29 -18.91 7.67
C TYR A 10 -20.15 -20.43 7.53
N GLU A 11 -18.95 -20.98 7.64
CA GLU A 11 -18.68 -22.41 7.54
C GLU A 11 -19.35 -23.24 8.66
N HIS A 12 -19.67 -22.62 9.80
CA HIS A 12 -20.34 -23.24 10.93
C HIS A 12 -21.86 -23.11 10.88
N PHE A 13 -22.40 -22.42 9.87
CA PHE A 13 -23.85 -22.27 9.71
C PHE A 13 -24.48 -23.58 9.24
N ASP A 14 -25.64 -23.87 9.80
CA ASP A 14 -26.48 -24.98 9.35
C ASP A 14 -26.89 -24.78 7.88
N LYS A 15 -26.62 -25.79 7.06
CA LYS A 15 -26.96 -25.79 5.63
C LYS A 15 -28.46 -25.57 5.38
N ALA A 16 -29.32 -26.03 6.29
CA ALA A 16 -30.76 -25.80 6.20
C ALA A 16 -31.13 -24.33 6.45
N LEU A 17 -30.36 -23.63 7.28
CA LEU A 17 -30.53 -22.19 7.49
C LEU A 17 -30.07 -21.41 6.27
N ILE A 18 -28.91 -21.74 5.70
CA ILE A 18 -28.34 -21.06 4.51
C ILE A 18 -29.32 -21.14 3.33
N ARG A 19 -29.97 -22.29 3.12
CA ARG A 19 -30.94 -22.47 2.03
C ARG A 19 -32.19 -21.60 2.12
N ARG A 20 -32.43 -20.94 3.25
CA ARG A 20 -33.55 -20.01 3.45
C ARG A 20 -33.23 -18.57 3.05
N PHE A 21 -31.98 -18.29 2.72
CA PHE A 21 -31.56 -17.00 2.19
C PHE A 21 -31.54 -17.05 0.66
N ASP A 22 -32.11 -16.05 0.01
CA ASP A 22 -32.17 -15.93 -1.45
C ASP A 22 -30.78 -15.62 -2.05
N SER A 23 -29.91 -14.98 -1.26
CA SER A 23 -28.59 -14.58 -1.72
C SER A 23 -27.58 -14.60 -0.58
N VAL A 24 -26.36 -14.99 -0.89
CA VAL A 24 -25.20 -14.94 0.00
C VAL A 24 -24.15 -14.05 -0.63
N ILE A 25 -23.70 -13.05 0.12
CA ILE A 25 -22.64 -12.13 -0.29
C ILE A 25 -21.39 -12.46 0.53
N ASP A 26 -20.35 -12.93 -0.15
CA ASP A 26 -19.06 -13.19 0.47
C ASP A 26 -18.16 -11.94 0.35
N PHE A 27 -17.89 -11.31 1.49
CA PHE A 27 -17.01 -10.13 1.58
C PHE A 27 -15.51 -10.46 1.53
N ASN A 28 -15.14 -11.74 1.46
CA ASN A 28 -13.73 -12.15 1.39
C ASN A 28 -13.26 -12.42 -0.05
N ARG A 29 -14.10 -12.16 -1.05
CA ARG A 29 -13.79 -12.36 -2.48
C ARG A 29 -13.15 -11.15 -3.11
N TYR A 30 -11.97 -10.77 -2.62
CA TYR A 30 -11.18 -9.71 -3.22
C TYR A 30 -10.07 -10.30 -4.08
N SER A 31 -9.98 -9.86 -5.33
CA SER A 31 -8.77 -10.06 -6.13
C SER A 31 -7.66 -9.11 -5.66
N GLN A 32 -6.41 -9.40 -6.03
CA GLN A 32 -5.30 -8.49 -5.74
C GLN A 32 -5.49 -7.10 -6.39
N SER A 33 -6.17 -7.04 -7.55
CA SER A 33 -6.56 -5.80 -8.20
C SER A 33 -7.56 -5.00 -7.36
N ASP A 34 -8.62 -5.68 -6.86
CA ASP A 34 -9.61 -5.01 -6.00
C ASP A 34 -8.98 -4.45 -4.73
N LEU A 35 -8.06 -5.22 -4.11
CA LEU A 35 -7.35 -4.78 -2.92
C LEU A 35 -6.42 -3.59 -3.20
N MET A 36 -5.81 -3.53 -4.38
CA MET A 36 -5.02 -2.37 -4.81
C MET A 36 -5.91 -1.13 -4.99
N ASP A 37 -7.04 -1.26 -5.65
CA ASP A 37 -7.99 -0.15 -5.87
C ASP A 37 -8.55 0.35 -4.52
N ILE A 38 -8.91 -0.56 -3.61
CA ILE A 38 -9.31 -0.23 -2.24
C ILE A 38 -8.19 0.52 -1.49
N SER A 39 -6.93 0.10 -1.67
CA SER A 39 -5.79 0.77 -1.04
C SER A 39 -5.61 2.21 -1.52
N GLU A 40 -5.85 2.48 -2.79
CA GLU A 40 -5.82 3.84 -3.36
C GLU A 40 -6.95 4.72 -2.82
N GLU A 41 -8.14 4.17 -2.68
CA GLU A 41 -9.26 4.87 -2.05
C GLU A 41 -8.94 5.26 -0.59
N TYR A 42 -8.32 4.35 0.17
CA TYR A 42 -7.86 4.68 1.52
C TYR A 42 -6.77 5.76 1.51
N LEU A 43 -5.80 5.68 0.60
CA LEU A 43 -4.78 6.71 0.46
C LEU A 43 -5.43 8.08 0.21
N ASN A 44 -6.31 8.19 -0.77
CA ASN A 44 -7.02 9.43 -1.10
C ASN A 44 -7.76 10.00 0.11
N LYS A 45 -8.51 9.15 0.80
CA LYS A 45 -9.26 9.52 1.99
C LYS A 45 -8.38 10.06 3.11
N PHE A 46 -7.22 9.42 3.35
CA PHE A 46 -6.35 9.85 4.42
C PHE A 46 -5.51 11.06 4.05
N LEU A 47 -5.04 11.19 2.81
CA LEU A 47 -4.37 12.41 2.34
C LEU A 47 -5.28 13.64 2.50
N THR A 48 -6.54 13.53 2.09
CA THR A 48 -7.53 14.59 2.29
C THR A 48 -7.74 14.89 3.78
N LYS A 49 -7.90 13.85 4.61
CA LYS A 49 -8.14 14.01 6.05
C LYS A 49 -6.98 14.70 6.78
N PHE A 50 -5.75 14.44 6.37
CA PHE A 50 -4.54 14.99 6.99
C PHE A 50 -3.96 16.19 6.22
N ASN A 51 -4.70 16.73 5.24
CA ASN A 51 -4.32 17.90 4.44
C ASN A 51 -2.96 17.77 3.72
N LEU A 52 -2.64 16.57 3.26
CA LEU A 52 -1.44 16.33 2.45
C LEU A 52 -1.80 16.43 0.97
N ALA A 53 -1.15 17.37 0.27
CA ALA A 53 -1.49 17.67 -1.13
C ALA A 53 -0.72 16.80 -2.14
N LYS A 54 0.50 16.38 -1.81
CA LYS A 54 1.32 15.63 -2.76
C LYS A 54 0.95 14.17 -2.79
N LYS A 55 0.73 13.68 -4.01
CA LYS A 55 0.31 12.32 -4.30
C LYS A 55 1.06 11.81 -5.53
N ASP A 56 1.57 10.59 -5.46
CA ASP A 56 2.10 9.83 -6.59
C ASP A 56 1.55 8.41 -6.55
N ILE A 57 0.52 8.15 -7.36
CA ILE A 57 -0.16 6.85 -7.40
C ILE A 57 0.78 5.76 -7.95
N ARG A 58 1.66 6.11 -8.89
CA ARG A 58 2.60 5.12 -9.44
C ARG A 58 3.58 4.64 -8.38
N LEU A 59 4.17 5.58 -7.62
CA LEU A 59 5.06 5.25 -6.51
C LEU A 59 4.31 4.47 -5.41
N PHE A 60 3.10 4.89 -5.07
CA PHE A 60 2.26 4.18 -4.11
C PHE A 60 2.02 2.71 -4.52
N ARG A 61 1.57 2.48 -5.76
CA ARG A 61 1.34 1.11 -6.28
C ARG A 61 2.61 0.26 -6.20
N LYS A 62 3.76 0.80 -6.59
CA LYS A 62 5.03 0.07 -6.52
C LYS A 62 5.40 -0.33 -5.10
N ILE A 63 5.23 0.57 -4.13
CA ILE A 63 5.49 0.26 -2.72
C ILE A 63 4.52 -0.82 -2.23
N MET A 64 3.21 -0.70 -2.54
CA MET A 64 2.22 -1.70 -2.15
C MET A 64 2.47 -3.08 -2.77
N MET A 65 3.01 -3.13 -4.00
CA MET A 65 3.37 -4.40 -4.66
C MET A 65 4.53 -5.15 -3.98
N LEU A 66 5.33 -4.49 -3.13
CA LEU A 66 6.33 -5.16 -2.29
C LEU A 66 5.66 -6.04 -1.21
N LEU A 67 4.40 -5.75 -0.89
CA LEU A 67 3.57 -6.55 0.00
C LEU A 67 2.69 -7.50 -0.84
N SER A 68 3.17 -8.72 -1.06
CA SER A 68 2.45 -9.72 -1.84
C SER A 68 2.30 -11.02 -1.05
N PRO A 69 1.06 -11.51 -0.86
CA PRO A 69 -0.22 -10.93 -1.28
C PRO A 69 -0.62 -9.71 -0.45
N LEU A 70 -1.44 -8.82 -1.04
CA LEU A 70 -2.03 -7.70 -0.29
C LEU A 70 -3.00 -8.24 0.78
N PRO A 71 -2.97 -7.68 1.99
CA PRO A 71 -3.86 -8.09 3.07
C PRO A 71 -5.30 -7.58 2.84
N TYR A 72 -6.23 -8.07 3.65
CA TYR A 72 -7.63 -7.65 3.58
C TYR A 72 -7.85 -6.16 3.90
N PRO A 73 -8.99 -5.59 3.48
CA PRO A 73 -9.25 -4.14 3.56
C PRO A 73 -9.05 -3.52 4.94
N GLY A 74 -9.31 -4.25 6.02
CA GLY A 74 -9.11 -3.76 7.40
C GLY A 74 -7.63 -3.47 7.71
N ASP A 75 -6.76 -4.39 7.33
CA ASP A 75 -5.31 -4.26 7.53
C ASP A 75 -4.71 -3.23 6.57
N LEU A 76 -5.16 -3.20 5.30
CA LEU A 76 -4.80 -2.16 4.33
C LEU A 76 -5.12 -0.77 4.86
N LYS A 77 -6.33 -0.59 5.40
CA LYS A 77 -6.76 0.67 6.01
C LYS A 77 -5.83 1.09 7.15
N ASN A 78 -5.49 0.16 8.05
CA ASN A 78 -4.63 0.46 9.19
C ASN A 78 -3.20 0.79 8.76
N LEU A 79 -2.65 0.02 7.83
CA LEU A 79 -1.33 0.23 7.26
C LEU A 79 -1.19 1.65 6.65
N ILE A 80 -2.10 2.00 5.74
CA ILE A 80 -2.07 3.28 5.03
C ILE A 80 -2.36 4.45 5.98
N LYS A 81 -3.38 4.30 6.86
CA LYS A 81 -3.70 5.31 7.87
C LYS A 81 -2.50 5.61 8.75
N THR A 82 -1.80 4.59 9.24
CA THR A 82 -0.64 4.75 10.12
C THR A 82 0.49 5.47 9.39
N ALA A 83 0.81 5.07 8.16
CA ALA A 83 1.85 5.71 7.36
C ALA A 83 1.57 7.21 7.14
N VAL A 84 0.32 7.56 6.80
CA VAL A 84 -0.08 8.95 6.55
C VAL A 84 -0.18 9.76 7.85
N ALA A 85 -0.81 9.22 8.91
CA ALA A 85 -1.06 9.95 10.15
C ALA A 85 0.22 10.27 10.92
N PHE A 86 1.24 9.44 10.83
CA PHE A 86 2.53 9.66 11.49
C PHE A 86 3.61 10.25 10.58
N SER A 87 3.26 10.64 9.35
CA SER A 87 4.19 11.32 8.46
C SER A 87 4.58 12.68 9.02
N ASN A 88 5.78 13.13 8.66
CA ASN A 88 6.26 14.46 9.04
C ASN A 88 5.40 15.53 8.33
N PRO A 89 4.73 16.43 9.05
CA PRO A 89 3.90 17.46 8.43
C PRO A 89 4.68 18.44 7.54
N ASP A 90 5.98 18.60 7.78
CA ASP A 90 6.85 19.46 6.97
C ASP A 90 7.36 18.77 5.68
N ASP A 91 7.05 17.49 5.50
CA ASP A 91 7.46 16.70 4.34
C ASP A 91 6.27 15.90 3.79
N GLU A 92 5.57 16.48 2.83
CA GLU A 92 4.35 15.91 2.24
C GLU A 92 4.52 14.53 1.58
N LEU A 93 5.76 14.07 1.37
CA LEU A 93 6.08 12.77 0.77
C LEU A 93 6.63 11.76 1.80
N ASP A 94 6.71 12.14 3.09
CA ASP A 94 7.24 11.27 4.14
C ASP A 94 6.43 9.99 4.32
N TYR A 95 5.13 10.02 4.05
CA TYR A 95 4.27 8.84 4.16
C TYR A 95 4.70 7.69 3.23
N PHE A 96 5.35 7.96 2.09
CA PHE A 96 5.90 6.91 1.22
C PHE A 96 7.05 6.16 1.90
N ARG A 97 7.95 6.88 2.57
CA ARG A 97 9.08 6.27 3.31
C ARG A 97 8.60 5.45 4.49
N ARG A 98 7.58 5.95 5.20
CA ARG A 98 6.95 5.22 6.30
C ARG A 98 6.23 3.97 5.82
N LEU A 99 5.50 4.07 4.70
CA LEU A 99 4.83 2.95 4.10
C LEU A 99 5.84 1.88 3.66
N TYR A 100 6.91 2.29 2.97
CA TYR A 100 8.00 1.40 2.57
C TYR A 100 8.61 0.70 3.79
N TYR A 101 8.97 1.46 4.83
CA TYR A 101 9.53 0.90 6.06
C TYR A 101 8.57 -0.09 6.75
N THR A 102 7.30 0.23 6.82
CA THR A 102 6.30 -0.64 7.46
C THR A 102 6.15 -1.96 6.69
N ILE A 103 6.26 -1.93 5.37
CA ILE A 103 6.12 -3.11 4.50
C ILE A 103 7.39 -3.96 4.50
N THR A 104 8.57 -3.34 4.42
CA THR A 104 9.84 -4.05 4.22
C THR A 104 10.62 -4.28 5.51
N GLY A 105 10.32 -3.53 6.57
CA GLY A 105 11.11 -3.50 7.81
C GLY A 105 12.42 -2.71 7.71
N GLU A 106 12.72 -2.13 6.55
CA GLU A 106 13.97 -1.44 6.26
C GLU A 106 13.75 -0.01 5.80
N LYS A 107 14.69 0.87 6.12
CA LYS A 107 14.68 2.24 5.60
C LYS A 107 15.06 2.24 4.11
N PRO A 108 14.41 3.09 3.29
CA PRO A 108 14.68 3.17 1.86
C PRO A 108 15.95 4.00 1.56
N GLU A 109 17.09 3.61 2.13
CA GLU A 109 18.39 4.33 1.99
C GLU A 109 19.33 3.66 0.98
N ASP A 110 19.14 2.38 0.70
CA ASP A 110 19.96 1.59 -0.21
C ASP A 110 19.49 1.77 -1.67
N ILE A 111 20.26 2.55 -2.44
CA ILE A 111 19.97 2.88 -3.84
C ILE A 111 19.97 1.64 -4.73
N LYS A 112 20.91 0.71 -4.51
CA LYS A 112 20.99 -0.53 -5.30
C LYS A 112 19.75 -1.38 -5.11
N LYS A 113 19.34 -1.58 -3.87
CA LYS A 113 18.14 -2.34 -3.53
C LYS A 113 16.87 -1.70 -4.11
N LEU A 114 16.75 -0.37 -4.04
CA LEU A 114 15.61 0.35 -4.62
C LEU A 114 15.58 0.20 -6.16
N GLN A 115 16.75 0.20 -6.82
CA GLN A 115 16.85 -0.06 -8.26
C GLN A 115 16.45 -1.49 -8.61
N GLU A 116 16.90 -2.48 -7.86
CA GLU A 116 16.50 -3.89 -8.03
C GLU A 116 14.99 -4.07 -7.90
N GLN A 117 14.36 -3.31 -7.01
CA GLN A 117 12.91 -3.23 -6.83
C GLN A 117 12.19 -2.41 -7.92
N LYS A 118 12.91 -1.99 -8.99
CA LYS A 118 12.38 -1.27 -10.16
C LYS A 118 11.86 0.14 -9.87
N PHE A 119 12.33 0.80 -8.82
CA PHE A 119 12.08 2.22 -8.63
C PHE A 119 12.91 3.05 -9.63
N THR A 120 12.30 4.10 -10.16
CA THR A 120 12.97 5.06 -11.02
C THR A 120 13.86 6.01 -10.20
N ILE A 121 14.83 6.67 -10.83
CA ILE A 121 15.73 7.63 -10.18
C ILE A 121 14.93 8.70 -9.38
N ARG A 122 13.79 9.18 -9.92
CA ARG A 122 12.92 10.15 -9.22
C ARG A 122 12.22 9.53 -8.01
N GLU A 123 11.77 8.30 -8.13
CA GLU A 123 11.16 7.57 -7.02
C GLU A 123 12.19 7.25 -5.92
N ILE A 124 13.42 6.91 -6.31
CA ILE A 124 14.55 6.72 -5.39
C ILE A 124 14.88 8.02 -4.65
N GLU A 125 14.94 9.17 -5.35
CA GLU A 125 15.12 10.48 -4.72
C GLU A 125 14.05 10.75 -3.65
N ILE A 126 12.77 10.48 -3.95
CA ILE A 126 11.67 10.64 -2.98
C ILE A 126 11.86 9.73 -1.77
N LEU A 127 12.22 8.48 -1.98
CA LEU A 127 12.35 7.49 -0.93
C LEU A 127 13.60 7.69 -0.08
N SER A 128 14.77 7.87 -0.70
CA SER A 128 16.05 7.95 -0.01
C SER A 128 16.41 9.36 0.51
N LYS A 129 15.74 10.40 -0.01
CA LYS A 129 16.12 11.83 0.17
C LYS A 129 17.48 12.19 -0.43
N ILE A 130 18.07 11.32 -1.22
CA ILE A 130 19.32 11.59 -1.90
C ILE A 130 19.01 12.33 -3.20
N PRO A 131 19.67 13.45 -3.51
CA PRO A 131 19.41 14.20 -4.74
C PRO A 131 19.54 13.35 -6.00
N LYS A 132 18.65 13.57 -6.95
CA LYS A 132 18.59 12.84 -8.24
C LYS A 132 19.94 12.73 -8.94
N SER A 133 20.76 13.79 -8.92
CA SER A 133 22.09 13.79 -9.51
C SER A 133 23.05 12.80 -8.85
N SER A 134 22.98 12.69 -7.53
CA SER A 134 23.78 11.74 -6.75
C SER A 134 23.32 10.30 -6.99
N VAL A 135 22.01 10.07 -6.98
CA VAL A 135 21.42 8.77 -7.33
C VAL A 135 21.86 8.32 -8.72
N ALA A 136 21.76 9.21 -9.73
CA ALA A 136 22.13 8.89 -11.09
C ALA A 136 23.64 8.58 -11.23
N ARG A 137 24.51 9.28 -10.50
CA ARG A 137 25.94 9.03 -10.49
C ARG A 137 26.26 7.67 -9.87
N GLU A 138 25.71 7.38 -8.71
CA GLU A 138 25.94 6.12 -7.99
C GLU A 138 25.49 4.91 -8.79
N LEU A 139 24.30 5.00 -9.43
CA LEU A 139 23.80 3.93 -10.30
C LEU A 139 24.68 3.72 -11.54
N LYS A 140 25.31 4.79 -12.07
CA LYS A 140 26.22 4.68 -13.21
C LYS A 140 27.53 4.01 -12.81
N GLU A 141 28.12 4.40 -11.67
CA GLU A 141 29.32 3.78 -11.11
C GLU A 141 29.11 2.26 -10.87
N MET A 142 27.95 1.85 -10.36
CA MET A 142 27.62 0.44 -10.15
C MET A 142 27.57 -0.40 -11.44
N ILE A 143 27.16 0.21 -12.57
CA ILE A 143 27.10 -0.48 -13.87
C ILE A 143 28.49 -0.61 -14.48
N GLU A 144 29.41 0.31 -14.21
CA GLU A 144 30.79 0.29 -14.70
C GLU A 144 31.68 -0.71 -13.95
N ASP A 145 31.27 -1.13 -12.73
CA ASP A 145 32.00 -2.08 -11.88
C ASP A 145 31.53 -3.56 -12.05
N GLU A 146 30.48 -3.84 -12.86
CA GLU A 146 30.01 -5.19 -13.23
C GLU A 146 30.56 -5.64 -14.59
#